data_5dd1ab741c7a719b267511eccf92db97
#
_entry.id   5dd1ab741c7a719b267511eccf92db97
#
_cell.length_a   1.000
_cell.length_b   1.000
_cell.length_c   1.000
_cell.angle_alpha   90.00
_cell.angle_beta   90.00
_cell.angle_gamma   90.00
#
_symmetry.space_group_name_H-M   'P 1'
#
loop_
_entity.id
_entity.type
_entity.pdbx_description
1 polymer ?
#
loop_
_entity_poly.entity_id
_entity_poly.type
_entity_poly.pdbx_seq_one_letter_code
_entity_poly.pdbx_strand_id
1 'polypeptide(L)'
;MWYLPNDVSKAVITAGEQINSAHHACHLHLPDTAIVFFMSKGTDYLVEHYDAKEMEEPFPRFLNRCPIWKIKDLRLCFLDGGRGAPQAVDTVETLAALGVKNIIAIGMCGAYDEKVHIGEIIAPEKAFVEEGTSLHYYESIEASFPDSALLSRATSLFGIRSHPIVSTDAVYRQTFGKERL
;
A
#
# COMPACT_ATOMS: atom_id res chain seq x y z
N MET A 1 -19.46 -21.41 -8.84
CA MET A 1 -18.48 -20.33 -8.79
C MET A 1 -17.18 -20.86 -9.36
N TRP A 2 -16.43 -20.05 -10.04
CA TRP A 2 -15.14 -20.44 -10.65
C TRP A 2 -13.95 -20.35 -9.68
N TYR A 3 -14.16 -19.82 -8.48
CA TYR A 3 -13.16 -19.76 -7.41
C TYR A 3 -13.64 -20.55 -6.18
N LEU A 4 -12.67 -21.07 -5.43
CA LEU A 4 -12.90 -21.82 -4.20
C LEU A 4 -12.53 -20.93 -3.00
N PRO A 5 -13.50 -20.43 -2.19
CA PRO A 5 -13.23 -19.45 -1.13
C PRO A 5 -12.28 -19.95 -0.03
N ASN A 6 -12.08 -21.23 0.13
CA ASN A 6 -11.20 -21.84 1.15
C ASN A 6 -10.01 -22.57 0.53
N ASP A 7 -9.58 -22.17 -0.66
CA ASP A 7 -8.43 -22.78 -1.30
C ASP A 7 -7.12 -22.33 -0.61
N VAL A 8 -6.53 -23.23 0.16
CA VAL A 8 -5.24 -23.06 0.84
C VAL A 8 -4.07 -23.65 0.05
N SER A 9 -4.29 -24.07 -1.18
CA SER A 9 -3.23 -24.60 -2.04
C SER A 9 -2.20 -23.51 -2.37
N LYS A 10 -1.00 -23.96 -2.74
CA LYS A 10 0.06 -23.03 -3.15
C LYS A 10 -0.37 -22.25 -4.41
N ALA A 11 -0.12 -20.96 -4.43
CA ALA A 11 -0.30 -20.13 -5.62
C ALA A 11 0.53 -20.69 -6.80
N VAL A 12 -0.04 -20.63 -7.99
CA VAL A 12 0.65 -21.09 -9.23
C VAL A 12 1.85 -20.18 -9.54
N ILE A 13 1.71 -18.89 -9.25
CA ILE A 13 2.76 -17.88 -9.41
C ILE A 13 2.80 -17.05 -8.13
N THR A 14 3.97 -16.87 -7.56
CA THR A 14 4.23 -15.97 -6.44
C THR A 14 5.06 -14.78 -6.89
N ALA A 15 5.01 -13.66 -6.16
CA ALA A 15 5.87 -12.51 -6.42
C ALA A 15 7.37 -12.90 -6.43
N GLY A 16 7.78 -13.80 -5.52
CA GLY A 16 9.15 -14.31 -5.48
C GLY A 16 9.56 -15.10 -6.72
N GLU A 17 8.67 -15.94 -7.24
CA GLU A 17 8.92 -16.68 -8.49
C GLU A 17 8.97 -15.74 -9.70
N GLN A 18 8.13 -14.72 -9.72
CA GLN A 18 8.10 -13.72 -10.79
C GLN A 18 9.40 -12.92 -10.87
N ILE A 19 9.85 -12.31 -9.78
CA ILE A 19 11.08 -11.50 -9.76
C ILE A 19 12.35 -12.28 -10.06
N ASN A 20 12.31 -13.61 -9.89
CA ASN A 20 13.40 -14.52 -10.22
C ASN A 20 13.23 -15.21 -11.57
N SER A 21 12.18 -14.92 -12.32
CA SER A 21 11.93 -15.54 -13.62
C SER A 21 12.89 -15.00 -14.69
N ALA A 22 13.16 -15.82 -15.72
CA ALA A 22 14.01 -15.42 -16.84
C ALA A 22 13.48 -14.18 -17.62
N HIS A 23 12.18 -13.90 -17.51
CA HIS A 23 11.54 -12.78 -18.17
C HIS A 23 11.54 -11.47 -17.35
N HIS A 24 11.73 -11.60 -16.02
CA HIS A 24 11.59 -10.49 -15.07
C HIS A 24 12.68 -10.49 -14.00
N ALA A 25 13.84 -11.14 -14.28
CA ALA A 25 14.94 -11.12 -13.32
C ALA A 25 15.19 -9.69 -12.81
N CYS A 26 15.18 -9.55 -11.49
CA CYS A 26 15.33 -8.28 -10.81
C CYS A 26 16.50 -8.38 -9.84
N HIS A 27 17.42 -7.42 -9.91
CA HIS A 27 18.60 -7.37 -9.04
C HIS A 27 18.53 -6.20 -8.04
N LEU A 28 17.33 -5.68 -7.80
CA LEU A 28 17.13 -4.60 -6.83
C LEU A 28 17.47 -5.04 -5.41
N HIS A 29 18.34 -4.30 -4.75
CA HIS A 29 18.62 -4.44 -3.32
C HIS A 29 17.96 -3.29 -2.57
N LEU A 30 16.82 -3.58 -1.95
CA LEU A 30 16.02 -2.58 -1.24
C LEU A 30 16.41 -2.51 0.25
N PRO A 31 16.29 -1.35 0.88
CA PRO A 31 16.36 -1.22 2.33
C PRO A 31 15.14 -1.87 3.00
N ASP A 32 15.24 -2.13 4.31
CA ASP A 32 14.17 -2.80 5.09
C ASP A 32 12.85 -1.99 5.17
N THR A 33 12.88 -0.72 4.83
CA THR A 33 11.71 0.18 4.95
C THR A 33 11.37 0.81 3.60
N ALA A 34 10.09 0.77 3.25
CA ALA A 34 9.53 1.44 2.06
C ALA A 34 8.40 2.40 2.43
N ILE A 35 8.37 3.55 1.77
CA ILE A 35 7.21 4.44 1.74
C ILE A 35 6.50 4.25 0.40
N VAL A 36 5.21 3.94 0.45
CA VAL A 36 4.39 3.70 -0.74
C VAL A 36 3.32 4.77 -0.84
N PHE A 37 3.35 5.53 -1.94
CA PHE A 37 2.41 6.62 -2.17
C PHE A 37 1.22 6.17 -3.02
N PHE A 38 0.02 6.28 -2.48
CA PHE A 38 -1.25 6.07 -3.18
C PHE A 38 -1.92 7.40 -3.54
N MET A 39 -1.12 8.36 -3.98
CA MET A 39 -1.57 9.71 -4.34
C MET A 39 -0.74 10.27 -5.50
N SER A 40 -1.33 11.16 -6.28
CA SER A 40 -0.60 11.85 -7.35
C SER A 40 0.51 12.72 -6.76
N LYS A 41 1.69 12.70 -7.38
CA LYS A 41 2.86 13.51 -7.00
C LYS A 41 3.41 13.25 -5.59
N GLY A 42 3.01 12.13 -4.95
CA GLY A 42 3.55 11.81 -3.62
C GLY A 42 5.06 11.62 -3.60
N THR A 43 5.60 10.99 -4.64
CA THR A 43 7.05 10.79 -4.81
C THR A 43 7.81 12.08 -5.13
N ASP A 44 7.19 13.01 -5.85
CA ASP A 44 7.85 14.23 -6.35
C ASP A 44 8.40 15.07 -5.19
N TYR A 45 7.63 15.21 -4.12
CA TYR A 45 8.05 15.96 -2.94
C TYR A 45 9.34 15.41 -2.33
N LEU A 46 9.48 14.09 -2.22
CA LEU A 46 10.69 13.48 -1.66
C LEU A 46 11.88 13.62 -2.63
N VAL A 47 11.63 13.51 -3.93
CA VAL A 47 12.68 13.72 -4.95
C VAL A 47 13.19 15.15 -4.94
N GLU A 48 12.31 16.14 -4.76
CA GLU A 48 12.67 17.56 -4.77
C GLU A 48 13.37 18.02 -3.48
N HIS A 49 13.06 17.42 -2.32
CA HIS A 49 13.48 17.94 -1.02
C HIS A 49 14.56 17.10 -0.32
N TYR A 50 14.84 15.88 -0.83
CA TYR A 50 15.85 14.99 -0.26
C TYR A 50 16.85 14.54 -1.32
N ASP A 51 18.05 14.12 -0.93
CA ASP A 51 19.02 13.49 -1.84
C ASP A 51 18.56 12.08 -2.25
N ALA A 52 17.45 12.06 -3.00
CA ALA A 52 16.84 10.84 -3.49
C ALA A 52 17.46 10.45 -4.84
N LYS A 53 17.83 9.17 -4.98
CA LYS A 53 18.36 8.63 -6.23
C LYS A 53 17.42 7.58 -6.77
N GLU A 54 17.03 7.74 -8.04
CA GLU A 54 16.33 6.70 -8.76
C GLU A 54 17.25 5.48 -8.90
N MET A 55 16.69 4.30 -8.72
CA MET A 55 17.43 3.05 -8.88
C MET A 55 17.57 2.73 -10.36
N GLU A 56 18.65 2.04 -10.73
CA GLU A 56 18.95 1.70 -12.13
C GLU A 56 17.90 0.80 -12.76
N GLU A 57 17.30 -0.09 -11.97
CA GLU A 57 16.22 -0.95 -12.41
C GLU A 57 14.88 -0.44 -11.87
N PRO A 58 13.81 -0.39 -12.70
CA PRO A 58 12.49 -0.06 -12.22
C PRO A 58 11.94 -1.17 -11.32
N PHE A 59 11.06 -0.80 -10.39
CA PHE A 59 10.37 -1.73 -9.52
C PHE A 59 9.52 -2.72 -10.34
N PRO A 60 9.68 -4.05 -10.15
CA PRO A 60 9.17 -5.07 -11.07
C PRO A 60 7.74 -5.50 -10.74
N ARG A 61 6.85 -4.56 -10.52
CA ARG A 61 5.43 -4.86 -10.29
C ARG A 61 4.87 -5.66 -11.48
N PHE A 62 4.01 -6.65 -11.21
CA PHE A 62 3.51 -7.57 -12.23
C PHE A 62 2.73 -6.86 -13.33
N LEU A 63 1.79 -5.99 -12.95
CA LEU A 63 0.93 -5.30 -13.91
C LEU A 63 1.67 -4.20 -14.68
N ASN A 64 2.54 -3.47 -14.00
CA ASN A 64 3.35 -2.44 -14.65
C ASN A 64 4.56 -2.08 -13.78
N ARG A 65 5.70 -1.90 -14.42
CA ARG A 65 6.90 -1.42 -13.75
C ARG A 65 6.74 0.06 -13.43
N CYS A 66 7.39 0.52 -12.36
CA CYS A 66 7.41 1.92 -11.99
C CYS A 66 8.80 2.33 -11.45
N PRO A 67 9.14 3.62 -11.51
CA PRO A 67 10.33 4.12 -10.86
C PRO A 67 10.32 3.83 -9.36
N ILE A 68 11.50 3.55 -8.81
CA ILE A 68 11.72 3.42 -7.37
C ILE A 68 12.97 4.22 -7.00
N TRP A 69 12.88 4.96 -5.91
CA TRP A 69 13.95 5.81 -5.40
C TRP A 69 14.41 5.35 -4.03
N LYS A 70 15.63 5.69 -3.67
CA LYS A 70 16.14 5.53 -2.31
C LYS A 70 16.77 6.80 -1.78
N ILE A 71 16.62 7.03 -0.49
CA ILE A 71 17.33 8.04 0.27
C ILE A 71 18.37 7.32 1.13
N LYS A 72 19.64 7.44 0.76
CA LYS A 72 20.72 6.64 1.36
C LYS A 72 20.84 6.85 2.86
N ASP A 73 20.83 8.09 3.30
CA ASP A 73 21.07 8.45 4.71
C ASP A 73 19.91 8.04 5.62
N LEU A 74 18.70 7.90 5.07
CA LEU A 74 17.52 7.44 5.80
C LEU A 74 17.30 5.93 5.73
N ARG A 75 18.08 5.22 4.91
CA ARG A 75 17.95 3.77 4.69
C ARG A 75 16.53 3.36 4.32
N LEU A 76 15.89 4.12 3.47
CA LEU A 76 14.54 3.85 2.97
C LEU A 76 14.47 3.96 1.45
N CYS A 77 13.50 3.27 0.87
CA CYS A 77 13.09 3.45 -0.52
C CYS A 77 11.64 3.96 -0.58
N PHE A 78 11.25 4.51 -1.72
CA PHE A 78 9.88 4.96 -1.92
C PHE A 78 9.47 4.86 -3.39
N LEU A 79 8.18 4.70 -3.61
CA LEU A 79 7.60 4.51 -4.93
C LEU A 79 6.10 4.88 -4.96
N ASP A 80 5.55 4.99 -6.17
CA ASP A 80 4.10 5.03 -6.38
C ASP A 80 3.51 3.62 -6.20
N GLY A 81 2.51 3.48 -5.34
CA GLY A 81 1.85 2.21 -5.01
C GLY A 81 0.85 1.72 -6.07
N GLY A 82 0.61 2.52 -7.09
CA GLY A 82 -0.43 2.24 -8.08
C GLY A 82 -1.81 2.74 -7.64
N ARG A 83 -2.82 2.30 -8.35
CA ARG A 83 -4.21 2.69 -8.11
C ARG A 83 -5.10 1.46 -8.00
N GLY A 84 -5.96 1.47 -6.98
CA GLY A 84 -6.86 0.36 -6.67
C GLY A 84 -6.18 -0.80 -5.94
N ALA A 85 -6.99 -1.64 -5.29
CA ALA A 85 -6.53 -2.74 -4.46
C ALA A 85 -5.63 -3.75 -5.22
N PRO A 86 -5.90 -4.13 -6.48
CA PRO A 86 -5.03 -5.06 -7.21
C PRO A 86 -3.59 -4.57 -7.35
N GLN A 87 -3.38 -3.28 -7.71
CA GLN A 87 -2.02 -2.75 -7.82
C GLN A 87 -1.36 -2.53 -6.46
N ALA A 88 -2.13 -2.17 -5.45
CA ALA A 88 -1.62 -2.02 -4.10
C ALA A 88 -1.05 -3.34 -3.56
N VAL A 89 -1.80 -4.43 -3.73
CA VAL A 89 -1.39 -5.77 -3.30
C VAL A 89 -0.18 -6.26 -4.09
N ASP A 90 -0.18 -6.13 -5.43
CA ASP A 90 0.97 -6.43 -6.28
C ASP A 90 2.23 -5.69 -5.79
N THR A 91 2.10 -4.41 -5.44
CA THR A 91 3.21 -3.61 -4.89
C THR A 91 3.71 -4.16 -3.56
N VAL A 92 2.80 -4.46 -2.63
CA VAL A 92 3.16 -4.95 -1.28
C VAL A 92 3.82 -6.32 -1.35
N GLU A 93 3.25 -7.25 -2.12
CA GLU A 93 3.83 -8.59 -2.28
C GLU A 93 5.21 -8.56 -2.96
N THR A 94 5.37 -7.71 -3.97
CA THR A 94 6.66 -7.54 -4.65
C THR A 94 7.71 -6.91 -3.73
N LEU A 95 7.35 -5.91 -2.92
CA LEU A 95 8.24 -5.34 -1.90
C LEU A 95 8.66 -6.38 -0.87
N ALA A 96 7.72 -7.19 -0.39
CA ALA A 96 8.00 -8.26 0.57
C ALA A 96 8.93 -9.32 -0.05
N ALA A 97 8.72 -9.71 -1.30
CA ALA A 97 9.59 -10.64 -2.02
C ALA A 97 11.01 -10.10 -2.23
N LEU A 98 11.18 -8.77 -2.33
CA LEU A 98 12.47 -8.07 -2.39
C LEU A 98 13.08 -7.80 -1.00
N GLY A 99 12.48 -8.32 0.07
CA GLY A 99 13.04 -8.28 1.43
C GLY A 99 12.69 -7.06 2.26
N VAL A 100 11.76 -6.21 1.80
CA VAL A 100 11.24 -5.08 2.60
C VAL A 100 10.40 -5.63 3.75
N LYS A 101 10.63 -5.11 4.96
CA LYS A 101 9.99 -5.57 6.20
C LYS A 101 8.94 -4.59 6.74
N ASN A 102 9.17 -3.30 6.50
CA ASN A 102 8.30 -2.23 6.98
C ASN A 102 7.78 -1.44 5.79
N ILE A 103 6.47 -1.34 5.67
CA ILE A 103 5.81 -0.57 4.61
C ILE A 103 4.93 0.49 5.26
N ILE A 104 5.16 1.76 4.89
CA ILE A 104 4.34 2.89 5.31
C ILE A 104 3.58 3.36 4.08
N ALA A 105 2.25 3.19 4.09
CA ALA A 105 1.37 3.65 3.03
C ALA A 105 0.92 5.08 3.30
N ILE A 106 1.02 5.95 2.30
CA ILE A 106 0.58 7.35 2.36
C ILE A 106 -0.39 7.60 1.20
N GLY A 107 -1.57 8.11 1.51
CA GLY A 107 -2.59 8.40 0.51
C GLY A 107 -3.47 9.58 0.90
N MET A 108 -4.48 9.85 0.09
CA MET A 108 -5.53 10.82 0.37
C MET A 108 -6.87 10.11 0.49
N CYS A 109 -7.73 10.61 1.36
CA CYS A 109 -9.10 10.14 1.50
C CYS A 109 -10.06 11.32 1.61
N GLY A 110 -11.33 11.10 1.30
CA GLY A 110 -12.42 11.97 1.70
C GLY A 110 -12.81 11.69 3.15
N ALA A 111 -13.38 12.67 3.83
CA ALA A 111 -13.88 12.52 5.19
C ALA A 111 -15.41 12.51 5.19
N TYR A 112 -16.01 11.58 5.92
CA TYR A 112 -17.45 11.52 6.22
C TYR A 112 -17.77 12.07 7.61
N ASP A 113 -16.78 12.06 8.52
CA ASP A 113 -16.92 12.64 9.86
C ASP A 113 -16.63 14.14 9.80
N GLU A 114 -17.58 14.96 10.23
CA GLU A 114 -17.46 16.42 10.30
C GLU A 114 -16.30 16.90 11.22
N LYS A 115 -15.80 16.02 12.08
CA LYS A 115 -14.66 16.30 12.97
C LYS A 115 -13.31 16.16 12.29
N VAL A 116 -13.26 15.62 11.07
CA VAL A 116 -12.05 15.49 10.27
C VAL A 116 -12.04 16.59 9.22
N HIS A 117 -11.06 17.48 9.29
CA HIS A 117 -11.00 18.67 8.45
C HIS A 117 -10.03 18.49 7.26
N ILE A 118 -10.29 19.27 6.20
CA ILE A 118 -9.39 19.30 5.03
C ILE A 118 -7.98 19.70 5.46
N GLY A 119 -7.00 18.93 5.03
CA GLY A 119 -5.58 19.12 5.38
C GLY A 119 -5.16 18.42 6.67
N GLU A 120 -6.07 17.74 7.36
CA GLU A 120 -5.75 16.95 8.52
C GLU A 120 -5.06 15.64 8.11
N ILE A 121 -4.07 15.22 8.92
CA ILE A 121 -3.40 13.93 8.76
C ILE A 121 -3.96 12.97 9.80
N ILE A 122 -4.40 11.81 9.35
CA ILE A 122 -4.88 10.72 10.21
C ILE A 122 -4.04 9.47 10.02
N ALA A 123 -3.95 8.65 11.05
CA ALA A 123 -3.36 7.32 10.98
C ALA A 123 -4.48 6.28 11.13
N PRO A 124 -4.87 5.56 10.06
CA PRO A 124 -5.97 4.61 10.14
C PRO A 124 -5.70 3.49 11.14
N GLU A 125 -6.61 3.32 12.10
CA GLU A 125 -6.57 2.21 13.06
C GLU A 125 -7.17 0.93 12.47
N LYS A 126 -8.02 1.05 11.46
CA LYS A 126 -8.55 -0.02 10.63
C LYS A 126 -9.04 0.51 9.30
N ALA A 127 -9.07 -0.36 8.30
CA ALA A 127 -9.67 -0.09 7.01
C ALA A 127 -10.79 -1.10 6.77
N PHE A 128 -12.04 -0.64 6.70
CA PHE A 128 -13.15 -1.47 6.27
C PHE A 128 -12.98 -1.87 4.81
N VAL A 129 -13.22 -3.14 4.52
CA VAL A 129 -13.00 -3.73 3.20
C VAL A 129 -14.30 -3.70 2.39
N GLU A 130 -14.36 -2.82 1.39
CA GLU A 130 -15.43 -2.75 0.41
C GLU A 130 -14.83 -2.85 -1.01
N GLU A 131 -13.87 -3.75 -1.19
CA GLU A 131 -13.17 -4.03 -2.44
C GLU A 131 -13.05 -5.54 -2.65
N GLY A 132 -12.83 -5.97 -3.89
CA GLY A 132 -12.87 -7.39 -4.24
C GLY A 132 -11.55 -8.13 -4.08
N THR A 133 -10.41 -7.44 -4.04
CA THR A 133 -9.09 -8.08 -4.03
C THR A 133 -8.84 -8.89 -2.76
N SER A 134 -9.24 -8.36 -1.60
CA SER A 134 -9.08 -9.03 -0.31
C SER A 134 -9.80 -10.38 -0.24
N LEU A 135 -10.88 -10.57 -1.00
CA LEU A 135 -11.59 -11.84 -1.05
C LEU A 135 -10.81 -12.97 -1.75
N HIS A 136 -9.71 -12.66 -2.43
CA HIS A 136 -8.79 -13.67 -2.96
C HIS A 136 -7.83 -14.21 -1.88
N TYR A 137 -7.70 -13.51 -0.75
CA TYR A 137 -6.80 -13.84 0.36
C TYR A 137 -7.55 -14.36 1.59
N TYR A 138 -8.82 -14.00 1.73
CA TYR A 138 -9.64 -14.30 2.91
C TYR A 138 -11.02 -14.80 2.49
N GLU A 139 -11.54 -15.81 3.15
CA GLU A 139 -12.91 -16.29 2.94
C GLU A 139 -13.95 -15.21 3.21
N SER A 140 -13.74 -14.47 4.30
CA SER A 140 -14.48 -13.27 4.63
C SER A 140 -13.57 -12.31 5.39
N ILE A 141 -13.71 -11.04 5.13
CA ILE A 141 -12.97 -9.98 5.82
C ILE A 141 -13.85 -8.75 5.92
N GLU A 142 -14.04 -8.23 7.11
CA GLU A 142 -14.77 -6.99 7.36
C GLU A 142 -13.81 -5.77 7.36
N ALA A 143 -12.66 -5.92 8.01
CA ALA A 143 -11.66 -4.87 8.10
C ALA A 143 -10.25 -5.44 8.19
N SER A 144 -9.27 -4.67 7.70
CA SER A 144 -7.84 -4.90 7.91
C SER A 144 -7.29 -3.91 8.94
N PHE A 145 -6.18 -4.30 9.59
CA PHE A 145 -5.56 -3.53 10.65
C PHE A 145 -4.09 -3.28 10.37
N PRO A 146 -3.55 -2.10 10.71
CA PRO A 146 -2.12 -1.84 10.61
C PRO A 146 -1.34 -2.59 11.70
N ASP A 147 -0.02 -2.64 11.56
CA ASP A 147 0.85 -3.04 12.66
C ASP A 147 0.66 -2.10 13.86
N SER A 148 0.33 -2.65 15.01
CA SER A 148 -0.01 -1.88 16.21
C SER A 148 1.16 -1.07 16.78
N ALA A 149 2.38 -1.58 16.62
CA ALA A 149 3.57 -0.88 17.11
C ALA A 149 3.92 0.31 16.22
N LEU A 150 3.81 0.14 14.89
CA LEU A 150 3.99 1.25 13.94
C LEU A 150 2.91 2.32 14.12
N LEU A 151 1.64 1.92 14.27
CA LEU A 151 0.55 2.85 14.54
C LEU A 151 0.78 3.66 15.82
N SER A 152 1.09 2.99 16.91
CA SER A 152 1.37 3.64 18.21
C SER A 152 2.53 4.61 18.12
N ARG A 153 3.59 4.27 17.39
CA ARG A 153 4.72 5.17 17.19
C ARG A 153 4.35 6.39 16.35
N ALA A 154 3.61 6.20 15.25
CA ALA A 154 3.17 7.30 14.37
C ALA A 154 2.28 8.28 15.14
N THR A 155 1.28 7.80 15.87
CA THR A 155 0.37 8.63 16.65
C THR A 155 1.08 9.38 17.77
N SER A 156 2.01 8.71 18.50
CA SER A 156 2.74 9.33 19.59
C SER A 156 3.77 10.36 19.14
N LEU A 157 4.53 10.07 18.08
CA LEU A 157 5.61 10.96 17.60
C LEU A 157 5.08 12.21 16.91
N PHE A 158 3.99 12.08 16.15
CA PHE A 158 3.47 13.16 15.30
C PHE A 158 2.19 13.79 15.83
N GLY A 159 1.62 13.29 16.95
CA GLY A 159 0.35 13.76 17.47
C GLY A 159 -0.82 13.52 16.52
N ILE A 160 -0.71 12.51 15.62
CA ILE A 160 -1.71 12.19 14.61
C ILE A 160 -2.87 11.44 15.28
N ARG A 161 -4.10 11.83 14.96
CA ARG A 161 -5.29 11.12 15.44
C ARG A 161 -5.53 9.84 14.64
N SER A 162 -6.08 8.83 15.31
CA SER A 162 -6.57 7.61 14.65
C SER A 162 -8.02 7.76 14.28
N HIS A 163 -8.36 7.34 13.06
CA HIS A 163 -9.73 7.20 12.57
C HIS A 163 -9.83 5.95 11.69
N PRO A 164 -10.98 5.26 11.68
CA PRO A 164 -11.21 4.22 10.69
C PRO A 164 -11.35 4.82 9.30
N ILE A 165 -11.00 4.03 8.29
CA ILE A 165 -11.25 4.37 6.88
C ILE A 165 -12.03 3.25 6.20
N VAL A 166 -12.56 3.52 5.01
CA VAL A 166 -13.13 2.49 4.12
C VAL A 166 -12.35 2.47 2.81
N SER A 167 -12.05 1.27 2.34
CA SER A 167 -11.45 1.03 1.02
C SER A 167 -12.54 0.50 0.09
N THR A 168 -12.77 1.16 -1.05
CA THR A 168 -13.82 0.77 -2.00
C THR A 168 -13.30 0.80 -3.44
N ASP A 169 -13.75 -0.17 -4.24
CA ASP A 169 -13.47 -0.23 -5.69
C ASP A 169 -14.41 0.65 -6.51
N ALA A 170 -15.53 1.10 -5.94
CA ALA A 170 -16.62 1.71 -6.67
C ALA A 170 -16.93 3.13 -6.18
N VAL A 171 -16.07 4.08 -6.50
CA VAL A 171 -16.16 5.48 -6.05
C VAL A 171 -17.51 6.14 -6.33
N TYR A 172 -18.17 5.79 -7.45
CA TYR A 172 -19.51 6.32 -7.78
C TYR A 172 -20.66 5.53 -7.15
N ARG A 173 -20.36 4.55 -6.29
CA ARG A 173 -21.35 3.78 -5.52
C ARG A 173 -21.33 4.13 -4.03
N GLN A 174 -20.63 5.16 -3.63
CA GLN A 174 -20.77 5.77 -2.34
C GLN A 174 -22.14 6.48 -2.28
N THR A 175 -22.97 6.08 -1.35
CA THR A 175 -24.36 6.57 -1.23
C THR A 175 -24.57 7.18 0.16
N PHE A 176 -25.52 8.10 0.28
CA PHE A 176 -25.88 8.70 1.58
C PHE A 176 -26.28 7.65 2.64
N GLY A 177 -26.76 6.49 2.23
CA GLY A 177 -27.06 5.38 3.15
C GLY A 177 -25.80 4.74 3.73
N LYS A 178 -24.73 4.61 2.93
CA LYS A 178 -23.44 4.09 3.38
C LYS A 178 -22.68 5.09 4.26
N GLU A 179 -22.80 6.38 4.00
CA GLU A 179 -22.15 7.44 4.76
C GLU A 179 -22.73 7.64 6.18
N ARG A 180 -23.83 6.97 6.50
CA ARG A 180 -24.50 7.07 7.81
C ARG A 180 -24.23 5.88 8.73
N LEU A 181 -23.45 4.89 8.26
CA LEU A 181 -23.06 3.71 9.02
C LEU A 181 -21.75 3.94 9.76
#